data_ec43eebafa51fd4752dd39f179436d79
#
_entry.id   ec43eebafa51fd4752dd39f179436d79
#
_cell.length_a   1.000
_cell.length_b   1.000
_cell.length_c   1.000
_cell.angle_alpha   90.00
_cell.angle_beta   90.00
_cell.angle_gamma   90.00
#
_symmetry.space_group_name_H-M   'P 1'
#
loop_
_entity.id
_entity.type
_entity.pdbx_description
1 polymer ?
#
loop_
_entity_poly.entity_id
_entity_poly.type
_entity_poly.pdbx_seq_one_letter_code
_entity_poly.pdbx_strand_id
1 'polypeptide(L)'
;PVLMIRISPWPLEFVGGFQLPNAPPIVRGLPKLWGYYPVYRGTGSRRALRAAETVLSQDGVLGIFPEAGNWATVLRPARPGTAFLAARTQARILPLGFDGLLNVFPALRRGRRAKVLARIGEPFGPFEVNGRGRERRRRLDEIGHEIMGRIAKLIPPERRGHYSSDPAIRAAAQGTEIYPWDENPEGIS
;
A
#
# COMPACT_ATOMS: atom_id res chain seq x y z
N PRO A 1 1.84 -6.62 6.47
CA PRO A 1 1.38 -6.19 7.82
C PRO A 1 2.29 -6.69 8.94
N VAL A 2 2.56 -8.00 9.04
CA VAL A 2 3.28 -8.61 10.18
C VAL A 2 4.60 -7.91 10.51
N LEU A 3 5.42 -7.56 9.51
CA LEU A 3 6.67 -6.85 9.72
C LEU A 3 6.44 -5.41 10.23
N MET A 4 5.42 -4.73 9.74
CA MET A 4 5.08 -3.39 10.22
C MET A 4 4.69 -3.44 11.70
N ILE A 5 3.87 -4.42 12.09
CA ILE A 5 3.48 -4.64 13.49
C ILE A 5 4.72 -4.92 14.36
N ARG A 6 5.67 -5.71 13.85
CA ARG A 6 6.88 -6.08 14.61
C ARG A 6 7.83 -4.91 14.87
N ILE A 7 7.88 -3.93 13.97
CA ILE A 7 8.78 -2.78 14.09
C ILE A 7 8.10 -1.53 14.66
N SER A 8 6.78 -1.48 14.69
CA SER A 8 6.03 -0.34 15.22
C SER A 8 5.97 -0.40 16.75
N PRO A 9 6.25 0.70 17.44
CA PRO A 9 6.01 0.81 18.89
C PRO A 9 4.52 1.09 19.21
N TRP A 10 3.70 1.40 18.21
CA TRP A 10 2.27 1.71 18.37
C TRP A 10 1.39 0.57 17.85
N PRO A 11 0.19 0.40 18.40
CA PRO A 11 -0.83 -0.45 17.82
C PRO A 11 -1.12 0.00 16.38
N LEU A 12 -1.10 -0.94 15.44
CA LEU A 12 -1.38 -0.68 14.03
C LEU A 12 -2.70 -1.30 13.63
N GLU A 13 -3.54 -0.49 13.01
CA GLU A 13 -4.71 -0.97 12.29
C GLU A 13 -4.44 -0.96 10.78
N PHE A 14 -5.12 -1.82 10.02
CA PHE A 14 -4.83 -1.97 8.59
C PHE A 14 -6.08 -1.84 7.73
N VAL A 15 -5.91 -1.16 6.62
CA VAL A 15 -6.86 -1.18 5.51
C VAL A 15 -6.26 -1.95 4.35
N GLY A 16 -6.98 -2.94 3.83
CA GLY A 16 -6.46 -3.76 2.75
C GLY A 16 -7.50 -4.62 2.05
N GLY A 17 -7.09 -5.25 0.94
CA GLY A 17 -7.96 -6.13 0.16
C GLY A 17 -8.36 -7.39 0.95
N PHE A 18 -9.64 -7.71 0.93
CA PHE A 18 -10.20 -8.88 1.63
C PHE A 18 -9.68 -10.21 1.08
N GLN A 19 -9.40 -10.26 -0.22
CA GLN A 19 -8.93 -11.48 -0.87
C GLN A 19 -7.40 -11.56 -0.81
N LEU A 20 -6.91 -12.63 -0.20
CA LEU A 20 -5.50 -13.03 -0.20
C LEU A 20 -5.35 -14.30 -1.07
N PRO A 21 -5.49 -14.19 -2.41
CA PRO A 21 -5.57 -15.37 -3.29
C PRO A 21 -4.34 -16.27 -3.19
N ASN A 22 -3.19 -15.68 -2.93
CA ASN A 22 -1.91 -16.40 -2.86
C ASN A 22 -1.47 -16.75 -1.43
N ALA A 23 -2.32 -16.52 -0.42
CA ALA A 23 -1.99 -16.84 0.96
C ALA A 23 -2.31 -18.31 1.26
N PRO A 24 -1.40 -19.06 1.90
CA PRO A 24 -1.70 -20.37 2.44
C PRO A 24 -2.93 -20.32 3.37
N PRO A 25 -3.77 -21.38 3.41
CA PRO A 25 -4.99 -21.39 4.20
C PRO A 25 -4.78 -20.99 5.67
N ILE A 26 -3.67 -21.43 6.25
CA ILE A 26 -3.31 -21.15 7.65
C ILE A 26 -3.10 -19.66 7.95
N VAL A 27 -2.68 -18.87 6.98
CA VAL A 27 -2.47 -17.41 7.16
C VAL A 27 -3.69 -16.57 6.79
N ARG A 28 -4.72 -17.15 6.18
CA ARG A 28 -5.95 -16.41 5.81
C ARG A 28 -6.73 -15.90 7.04
N GLY A 29 -6.59 -16.58 8.18
CA GLY A 29 -7.21 -16.18 9.44
C GLY A 29 -6.46 -15.08 10.20
N LEU A 30 -5.17 -14.87 9.93
CA LEU A 30 -4.33 -13.93 10.66
C LEU A 30 -4.84 -12.48 10.66
N PRO A 31 -5.39 -11.92 9.56
CA PRO A 31 -5.90 -10.56 9.57
C PRO A 31 -7.02 -10.33 10.59
N LYS A 32 -7.74 -11.37 11.01
CA LYS A 32 -8.80 -11.27 12.02
C LYS A 32 -8.27 -11.03 13.43
N LEU A 33 -6.98 -11.26 13.67
CA LEU A 33 -6.33 -11.08 14.97
C LEU A 33 -5.89 -9.63 15.21
N TRP A 34 -5.93 -8.78 14.18
CA TRP A 34 -5.58 -7.35 14.26
C TRP A 34 -6.77 -6.52 13.78
N GLY A 35 -6.79 -5.25 14.14
CA GLY A 35 -7.72 -4.27 13.57
C GLY A 35 -7.54 -4.18 12.06
N TYR A 36 -8.34 -4.93 11.30
CA TYR A 36 -8.25 -5.03 9.87
C TYR A 36 -9.58 -4.67 9.22
N TYR A 37 -9.56 -3.61 8.42
CA TYR A 37 -10.73 -3.14 7.68
C TYR A 37 -10.67 -3.60 6.23
N PRO A 38 -11.53 -4.56 5.83
CA PRO A 38 -11.49 -5.11 4.49
C PRO A 38 -11.99 -4.11 3.46
N VAL A 39 -11.22 -3.94 2.40
CA VAL A 39 -11.62 -3.22 1.19
C VAL A 39 -11.96 -4.24 0.11
N TYR A 40 -13.18 -4.21 -0.38
CA TYR A 40 -13.56 -4.98 -1.55
C TYR A 40 -12.97 -4.31 -2.80
N ARG A 41 -12.21 -5.07 -3.58
CA ARG A 41 -11.55 -4.58 -4.79
C ARG A 41 -12.64 -4.21 -5.82
N GLY A 42 -12.42 -3.09 -6.53
CA GLY A 42 -13.38 -2.61 -7.55
C GLY A 42 -14.54 -1.78 -6.99
N THR A 43 -14.94 -1.95 -5.74
CA THR A 43 -15.91 -1.08 -5.09
C THR A 43 -15.16 -0.18 -4.11
N GLY A 44 -15.06 1.13 -4.38
CA GLY A 44 -14.51 2.06 -3.40
C GLY A 44 -15.26 1.90 -2.07
N SER A 45 -14.74 1.07 -1.17
CA SER A 45 -15.43 0.71 0.06
C SER A 45 -15.52 1.91 0.98
N ARG A 46 -16.62 2.67 0.85
CA ARG A 46 -16.92 3.82 1.73
C ARG A 46 -16.87 3.43 3.20
N ARG A 47 -17.23 2.17 3.51
CA ARG A 47 -17.18 1.65 4.88
C ARG A 47 -15.76 1.56 5.41
N ALA A 48 -14.82 1.01 4.62
CA ALA A 48 -13.42 0.91 5.03
C ALA A 48 -12.75 2.28 5.12
N LEU A 49 -13.08 3.21 4.21
CA LEU A 49 -12.60 4.59 4.29
C LEU A 49 -13.10 5.31 5.54
N ARG A 50 -14.37 5.15 5.91
CA ARG A 50 -14.92 5.72 7.14
C ARG A 50 -14.27 5.13 8.39
N ALA A 51 -14.06 3.82 8.43
CA ALA A 51 -13.35 3.17 9.54
C ALA A 51 -11.92 3.71 9.67
N ALA A 52 -11.20 3.86 8.54
CA ALA A 52 -9.87 4.45 8.52
C ALA A 52 -9.86 5.91 8.98
N GLU A 53 -10.85 6.72 8.57
CA GLU A 53 -11.05 8.09 9.07
C GLU A 53 -11.25 8.10 10.59
N THR A 54 -12.06 7.18 11.12
CA THR A 54 -12.32 7.07 12.56
C THR A 54 -11.04 6.74 13.33
N VAL A 55 -10.25 5.76 12.85
CA VAL A 55 -8.95 5.41 13.47
C VAL A 55 -8.04 6.65 13.55
N LEU A 56 -7.87 7.33 12.43
CA LEU A 56 -6.98 8.50 12.34
C LEU A 56 -7.50 9.71 13.14
N SER A 57 -8.82 9.87 13.27
CA SER A 57 -9.41 10.96 14.09
C SER A 57 -9.31 10.71 15.60
N GLN A 58 -8.98 9.50 15.99
CA GLN A 58 -8.74 9.09 17.38
C GLN A 58 -7.24 8.96 17.69
N ASP A 59 -6.39 9.63 16.92
CA ASP A 59 -4.92 9.55 17.04
C ASP A 59 -4.35 8.14 16.86
N GLY A 60 -5.12 7.23 16.24
CA GLY A 60 -4.68 5.88 15.91
C GLY A 60 -3.68 5.87 14.76
N VAL A 61 -2.96 4.76 14.62
CA VAL A 61 -1.97 4.56 13.55
C VAL A 61 -2.48 3.56 12.52
N LEU A 62 -2.58 4.00 11.27
CA LEU A 62 -3.11 3.21 10.16
C LEU A 62 -1.99 2.72 9.24
N GLY A 63 -1.87 1.40 9.10
CA GLY A 63 -1.02 0.78 8.08
C GLY A 63 -1.77 0.65 6.76
N ILE A 64 -1.22 1.25 5.70
CA ILE A 64 -1.81 1.19 4.36
C ILE A 64 -0.76 0.84 3.31
N PHE A 65 -1.17 0.08 2.30
CA PHE A 65 -0.37 -0.23 1.12
C PHE A 65 -0.92 0.57 -0.07
N PRO A 66 -0.24 1.66 -0.48
CA PRO A 66 -0.81 2.59 -1.46
C PRO A 66 -1.11 1.96 -2.82
N GLU A 67 -0.37 0.93 -3.20
CA GLU A 67 -0.53 0.20 -4.46
C GLU A 67 -1.78 -0.69 -4.51
N ALA A 68 -2.38 -0.97 -3.35
CA ALA A 68 -3.58 -1.79 -3.18
C ALA A 68 -3.50 -3.23 -3.76
N GLY A 69 -2.31 -3.78 -3.88
CA GLY A 69 -2.12 -5.17 -4.34
C GLY A 69 -0.67 -5.62 -4.40
N ASN A 70 -0.46 -6.90 -4.67
CA ASN A 70 0.85 -7.56 -4.62
C ASN A 70 1.20 -8.37 -5.88
N TRP A 71 0.62 -8.03 -7.03
CA TRP A 71 0.84 -8.77 -8.28
C TRP A 71 2.09 -8.33 -9.05
N ALA A 72 2.70 -7.19 -8.69
CA ALA A 72 3.94 -6.74 -9.30
C ALA A 72 5.12 -6.84 -8.32
N THR A 73 6.30 -6.99 -8.86
CA THR A 73 7.56 -7.04 -8.10
C THR A 73 8.27 -5.70 -8.01
N VAL A 74 7.70 -4.68 -8.64
CA VAL A 74 8.19 -3.29 -8.68
C VAL A 74 7.09 -2.33 -8.23
N LEU A 75 7.46 -1.12 -7.81
CA LEU A 75 6.49 -0.10 -7.40
C LEU A 75 5.61 0.35 -8.56
N ARG A 76 4.35 0.51 -8.25
CA ARG A 76 3.29 1.01 -9.11
C ARG A 76 2.75 2.34 -8.60
N PRO A 77 1.98 3.08 -9.41
CA PRO A 77 1.26 4.26 -8.95
C PRO A 77 0.33 3.95 -7.76
N ALA A 78 0.21 4.91 -6.84
CA ALA A 78 -0.72 4.80 -5.73
C ALA A 78 -2.16 4.81 -6.21
N ARG A 79 -3.02 4.04 -5.55
CA ARG A 79 -4.47 4.19 -5.68
C ARG A 79 -4.94 5.44 -4.90
N PRO A 80 -5.99 6.13 -5.35
CA PRO A 80 -6.41 7.42 -4.79
C PRO A 80 -6.77 7.41 -3.30
N GLY A 81 -7.09 6.24 -2.74
CA GLY A 81 -7.56 6.09 -1.35
C GLY A 81 -6.57 6.60 -0.30
N THR A 82 -5.27 6.37 -0.50
CA THR A 82 -4.24 6.81 0.46
C THR A 82 -4.13 8.33 0.47
N ALA A 83 -4.05 8.96 -0.69
CA ALA A 83 -4.01 10.41 -0.82
C ALA A 83 -5.29 11.07 -0.28
N PHE A 84 -6.46 10.47 -0.58
CA PHE A 84 -7.74 10.92 -0.06
C PHE A 84 -7.79 10.89 1.47
N LEU A 85 -7.38 9.78 2.09
CA LEU A 85 -7.35 9.67 3.56
C LEU A 85 -6.40 10.70 4.17
N ALA A 86 -5.16 10.81 3.68
CA ALA A 86 -4.18 11.75 4.19
C ALA A 86 -4.67 13.20 4.13
N ALA A 87 -5.28 13.59 3.01
CA ALA A 87 -5.84 14.92 2.85
C ALA A 87 -7.10 15.16 3.70
N ARG A 88 -7.93 14.15 3.87
CA ARG A 88 -9.20 14.23 4.61
C ARG A 88 -8.99 14.32 6.11
N THR A 89 -8.04 13.57 6.65
CA THR A 89 -7.75 13.48 8.08
C THR A 89 -6.61 14.37 8.53
N GLN A 90 -5.91 15.01 7.60
CA GLN A 90 -4.70 15.80 7.85
C GLN A 90 -3.59 14.98 8.55
N ALA A 91 -3.66 13.65 8.43
CA ALA A 91 -2.69 12.75 9.03
C ALA A 91 -1.33 12.88 8.35
N ARG A 92 -0.26 12.86 9.15
CA ARG A 92 1.11 12.75 8.64
C ARG A 92 1.39 11.33 8.17
N ILE A 93 2.24 11.20 7.18
CA ILE A 93 2.61 9.93 6.58
C ILE A 93 4.03 9.58 6.95
N LEU A 94 4.24 8.37 7.49
CA LEU A 94 5.56 7.78 7.70
C LEU A 94 5.82 6.76 6.59
N PRO A 95 6.70 7.05 5.61
CA PRO A 95 6.96 6.12 4.53
C PRO A 95 7.85 4.96 5.00
N LEU A 96 7.48 3.74 4.60
CA LEU A 96 8.21 2.52 4.88
C LEU A 96 8.59 1.81 3.59
N GLY A 97 9.85 1.43 3.44
CA GLY A 97 10.34 0.59 2.36
C GLY A 97 10.79 -0.77 2.88
N PHE A 98 10.38 -1.84 2.21
CA PHE A 98 10.81 -3.20 2.53
C PHE A 98 11.54 -3.82 1.35
N ASP A 99 12.68 -4.45 1.64
CA ASP A 99 13.45 -5.21 0.67
C ASP A 99 13.65 -6.65 1.15
N GLY A 100 13.77 -7.60 0.20
CA GLY A 100 13.98 -9.02 0.50
C GLY A 100 12.69 -9.81 0.80
N LEU A 101 11.49 -9.20 0.78
CA LEU A 101 10.23 -9.88 1.06
C LEU A 101 9.92 -11.03 0.11
N LEU A 102 10.30 -10.91 -1.16
CA LEU A 102 10.09 -11.95 -2.18
C LEU A 102 10.87 -13.24 -1.86
N ASN A 103 11.95 -13.14 -1.10
CA ASN A 103 12.81 -14.26 -0.74
C ASN A 103 12.32 -15.02 0.50
N VAL A 104 11.31 -14.51 1.22
CA VAL A 104 10.87 -15.10 2.50
C VAL A 104 10.32 -16.50 2.31
N PHE A 105 9.34 -16.70 1.44
CA PHE A 105 8.76 -18.02 1.21
C PHE A 105 9.72 -19.02 0.54
N PRO A 106 10.51 -18.65 -0.48
CA PRO A 106 11.54 -19.51 -1.01
C PRO A 106 12.60 -19.95 0.01
N ALA A 107 13.02 -19.04 0.89
CA ALA A 107 13.97 -19.37 1.95
C ALA A 107 13.37 -20.33 2.98
N LEU A 108 12.15 -20.07 3.44
CA LEU A 108 11.45 -20.93 4.40
C LEU A 108 11.24 -22.35 3.87
N ARG A 109 10.89 -22.50 2.59
CA ARG A 109 10.75 -23.82 1.95
C ARG A 109 12.06 -24.61 1.95
N ARG A 110 13.20 -23.93 2.00
CA ARG A 110 14.54 -24.53 2.06
C ARG A 110 15.10 -24.64 3.49
N GLY A 111 14.26 -24.42 4.51
CA GLY A 111 14.69 -24.41 5.91
C GLY A 111 15.67 -23.27 6.24
N ARG A 112 15.71 -22.20 5.46
CA ARG A 112 16.63 -21.07 5.63
C ARG A 112 15.89 -19.81 6.08
N ARG A 113 16.61 -18.91 6.74
CA ARG A 113 16.13 -17.58 7.10
C ARG A 113 16.32 -16.63 5.93
N ALA A 114 15.31 -15.85 5.58
CA ALA A 114 15.43 -14.76 4.62
C ALA A 114 15.95 -13.51 5.34
N LYS A 115 16.83 -12.78 4.68
CA LYS A 115 17.22 -11.43 5.10
C LYS A 115 16.17 -10.45 4.56
N VAL A 116 15.52 -9.73 5.46
CA VAL A 116 14.58 -8.65 5.12
C VAL A 116 15.10 -7.37 5.73
N LEU A 117 15.10 -6.32 4.93
CA LEU A 117 15.50 -4.98 5.34
C LEU A 117 14.28 -4.07 5.32
N ALA A 118 14.02 -3.41 6.44
CA ALA A 118 13.04 -2.33 6.55
C ALA A 118 13.76 -0.99 6.63
N ARG A 119 13.37 -0.03 5.82
CA ARG A 119 13.84 1.36 5.89
C ARG A 119 12.69 2.26 6.22
N ILE A 120 12.90 3.15 7.16
CA ILE A 120 11.92 4.13 7.62
C ILE A 120 12.39 5.49 7.14
N GLY A 121 11.52 6.22 6.44
CA GLY A 121 11.81 7.58 6.01
C GLY A 121 11.31 8.62 7.00
N GLU A 122 11.45 9.89 6.64
CA GLU A 122 10.99 10.99 7.47
C GLU A 122 9.47 11.18 7.32
N PRO A 123 8.75 11.47 8.40
CA PRO A 123 7.35 11.82 8.35
C PRO A 123 7.12 13.10 7.54
N PHE A 124 6.06 13.13 6.74
CA PHE A 124 5.71 14.27 5.90
C PHE A 124 4.19 14.52 5.84
N GLY A 125 3.76 15.61 5.26
CA GLY A 125 2.40 16.13 5.37
C GLY A 125 2.28 17.06 6.59
N PRO A 126 1.06 17.50 6.96
CA PRO A 126 -0.23 17.16 6.34
C PRO A 126 -0.39 17.70 4.93
N PHE A 127 -1.45 17.26 4.23
CA PHE A 127 -1.74 17.69 2.87
C PHE A 127 -3.05 18.47 2.80
N GLU A 128 -3.01 19.61 2.11
CA GLU A 128 -4.20 20.36 1.76
C GLU A 128 -4.66 20.04 0.35
N VAL A 129 -5.96 19.83 0.21
CA VAL A 129 -6.61 19.61 -1.08
C VAL A 129 -7.81 20.53 -1.19
N ASN A 130 -7.58 21.63 -1.89
CA ASN A 130 -8.59 22.63 -2.22
C ASN A 130 -9.19 22.34 -3.61
N GLY A 131 -10.30 23.01 -3.94
CA GLY A 131 -10.96 22.87 -5.23
C GLY A 131 -11.97 21.72 -5.29
N ARG A 132 -12.56 21.55 -6.50
CA ARG A 132 -13.59 20.53 -6.79
C ARG A 132 -13.32 19.88 -8.15
N GLY A 133 -13.98 18.76 -8.40
CA GLY A 133 -13.95 18.09 -9.71
C GLY A 133 -12.54 17.67 -10.14
N ARG A 134 -12.11 18.17 -11.32
CA ARG A 134 -10.83 17.79 -11.95
C ARG A 134 -9.61 18.29 -11.17
N GLU A 135 -9.67 19.49 -10.64
CA GLU A 135 -8.58 20.10 -9.87
C GLU A 135 -8.28 19.29 -8.60
N ARG A 136 -9.33 18.97 -7.84
CA ARG A 136 -9.20 18.10 -6.67
C ARG A 136 -8.61 16.75 -7.02
N ARG A 137 -9.05 16.13 -8.12
CA ARG A 137 -8.53 14.83 -8.57
C ARG A 137 -7.04 14.92 -8.88
N ARG A 138 -6.64 15.93 -9.68
CA ARG A 138 -5.23 16.16 -10.01
C ARG A 138 -4.39 16.32 -8.74
N ARG A 139 -4.85 17.11 -7.76
CA ARG A 139 -4.11 17.28 -6.51
C ARG A 139 -3.95 15.98 -5.71
N LEU A 140 -4.98 15.14 -5.66
CA LEU A 140 -4.89 13.83 -5.03
C LEU A 140 -3.91 12.90 -5.76
N ASP A 141 -3.86 12.94 -7.07
CA ASP A 141 -2.90 12.17 -7.87
C ASP A 141 -1.46 12.65 -7.60
N GLU A 142 -1.22 13.96 -7.53
CA GLU A 142 0.08 14.55 -7.17
C GLU A 142 0.54 14.07 -5.78
N ILE A 143 -0.35 14.09 -4.79
CA ILE A 143 -0.07 13.56 -3.44
C ILE A 143 0.25 12.06 -3.50
N GLY A 144 -0.50 11.29 -4.27
CA GLY A 144 -0.23 9.88 -4.48
C GLY A 144 1.17 9.63 -5.05
N HIS A 145 1.57 10.41 -6.04
CA HIS A 145 2.91 10.35 -6.63
C HIS A 145 4.00 10.78 -5.64
N GLU A 146 3.75 11.80 -4.81
CA GLU A 146 4.69 12.20 -3.77
C GLU A 146 4.91 11.09 -2.75
N ILE A 147 3.83 10.47 -2.26
CA ILE A 147 3.89 9.33 -1.32
C ILE A 147 4.76 8.21 -1.91
N MET A 148 4.47 7.80 -3.15
CA MET A 148 5.21 6.72 -3.79
C MET A 148 6.66 7.09 -4.09
N GLY A 149 6.94 8.33 -4.46
CA GLY A 149 8.29 8.84 -4.67
C GLY A 149 9.14 8.78 -3.39
N ARG A 150 8.56 9.05 -2.23
CA ARG A 150 9.23 8.90 -0.94
C ARG A 150 9.48 7.44 -0.58
N ILE A 151 8.52 6.55 -0.83
CA ILE A 151 8.71 5.10 -0.65
C ILE A 151 9.79 4.57 -1.60
N ALA A 152 9.82 5.03 -2.85
CA ALA A 152 10.83 4.63 -3.84
C ALA A 152 12.26 4.89 -3.39
N LYS A 153 12.51 5.99 -2.65
CA LYS A 153 13.83 6.31 -2.11
C LYS A 153 14.31 5.31 -1.05
N LEU A 154 13.39 4.58 -0.43
CA LEU A 154 13.67 3.62 0.65
C LEU A 154 13.91 2.20 0.16
N ILE A 155 13.72 1.93 -1.13
CA ILE A 155 13.90 0.60 -1.73
C ILE A 155 14.99 0.61 -2.80
N PRO A 156 15.55 -0.57 -3.15
CA PRO A 156 16.58 -0.68 -4.17
C PRO A 156 16.14 -0.11 -5.53
N PRO A 157 17.06 0.48 -6.32
CA PRO A 157 16.74 1.12 -7.59
C PRO A 157 15.96 0.23 -8.55
N GLU A 158 16.33 -1.04 -8.66
CA GLU A 158 15.69 -2.03 -9.54
C GLU A 158 14.25 -2.37 -9.17
N ARG A 159 13.83 -2.01 -7.95
CA ARG A 159 12.45 -2.22 -7.46
C ARG A 159 11.56 -0.99 -7.59
N ARG A 160 12.10 0.16 -7.98
CA ARG A 160 11.38 1.44 -8.01
C ARG A 160 10.33 1.54 -9.11
N GLY A 161 10.35 0.66 -10.12
CA GLY A 161 9.35 0.60 -11.19
C GLY A 161 9.04 1.95 -11.80
N HIS A 162 7.80 2.39 -11.73
CA HIS A 162 7.36 3.70 -12.25
C HIS A 162 8.10 4.92 -11.65
N TYR A 163 8.75 4.76 -10.50
CA TYR A 163 9.48 5.81 -9.78
C TYR A 163 10.99 5.70 -9.89
N SER A 164 11.50 4.85 -10.79
CA SER A 164 12.93 4.74 -11.07
C SER A 164 13.44 5.97 -11.82
N SER A 165 14.68 6.37 -11.55
CA SER A 165 15.41 7.33 -12.39
C SER A 165 15.83 6.71 -13.72
N ASP A 166 15.98 5.38 -13.79
CA ASP A 166 16.34 4.64 -14.98
C ASP A 166 15.13 4.50 -15.94
N PRO A 167 15.22 5.02 -17.19
CA PRO A 167 14.16 4.90 -18.17
C PRO A 167 13.82 3.45 -18.53
N ALA A 168 14.81 2.54 -18.55
CA ALA A 168 14.58 1.13 -18.88
C ALA A 168 13.72 0.45 -17.81
N ILE A 169 13.99 0.72 -16.54
CA ILE A 169 13.19 0.19 -15.43
C ILE A 169 11.76 0.75 -15.47
N ARG A 170 11.59 2.05 -15.80
CA ARG A 170 10.24 2.63 -15.96
C ARG A 170 9.48 2.02 -17.12
N ALA A 171 10.14 1.81 -18.26
CA ALA A 171 9.53 1.17 -19.42
C ALA A 171 9.09 -0.28 -19.11
N ALA A 172 9.94 -1.04 -18.42
CA ALA A 172 9.61 -2.40 -17.98
C ALA A 172 8.48 -2.47 -16.95
N ALA A 173 8.22 -1.38 -16.24
CA ALA A 173 7.14 -1.30 -15.26
C ALA A 173 5.76 -0.95 -15.87
N GLN A 174 5.72 -0.49 -17.13
CA GLN A 174 4.46 -0.16 -17.82
C GLN A 174 3.53 -1.37 -17.88
N GLY A 175 2.23 -1.13 -17.66
CA GLY A 175 1.22 -2.18 -17.62
C GLY A 175 1.07 -2.86 -16.25
N THR A 176 2.05 -2.72 -15.33
CA THR A 176 1.92 -3.30 -13.98
C THR A 176 0.87 -2.60 -13.12
N GLU A 177 0.45 -1.39 -13.50
CA GLU A 177 -0.65 -0.64 -12.87
C GLU A 177 -2.02 -1.22 -13.19
N ILE A 178 -2.13 -1.99 -14.27
CA ILE A 178 -3.38 -2.64 -14.69
C ILE A 178 -3.70 -3.76 -13.69
N TYR A 179 -4.95 -3.78 -13.24
CA TYR A 179 -5.42 -4.81 -12.32
C TYR A 179 -5.63 -6.13 -13.06
N PRO A 180 -4.91 -7.20 -12.74
CA PRO A 180 -4.91 -8.42 -13.55
C PRO A 180 -6.23 -9.22 -13.50
N TRP A 181 -7.18 -8.81 -12.68
CA TRP A 181 -8.50 -9.44 -12.54
C TRP A 181 -9.64 -8.57 -13.05
N ASP A 182 -9.36 -7.40 -13.63
CA ASP A 182 -10.40 -6.52 -14.21
C ASP A 182 -10.93 -7.04 -15.57
N GLU A 183 -10.27 -8.05 -16.16
CA GLU A 183 -10.66 -8.63 -17.44
C GLU A 183 -11.84 -9.60 -17.35
N ASN A 184 -12.42 -9.85 -16.17
CA ASN A 184 -13.59 -10.71 -16.03
C ASN A 184 -14.64 -10.09 -15.11
N PRO A 185 -15.45 -9.12 -15.58
CA PRO A 185 -16.54 -8.53 -14.81
C PRO A 185 -17.72 -9.50 -14.58
N GLU A 186 -17.75 -10.66 -15.24
CA GLU A 186 -18.88 -11.61 -15.19
C GLU A 186 -18.73 -12.71 -14.12
N GLY A 187 -17.71 -12.69 -13.29
CA GLY A 187 -17.41 -13.75 -12.31
C GLY A 187 -17.95 -13.53 -10.90
N ILE A 188 -18.90 -12.62 -10.67
CA ILE A 188 -19.55 -12.43 -9.37
C ILE A 188 -21.06 -12.55 -9.55
N SER A 189 -21.53 -13.78 -9.62
CA SER A 189 -22.91 -14.16 -9.31
C SER A 189 -22.94 -14.85 -7.93
#